data_6716658e31946d5cf6d3fb333ff0e1cb
#
_entry.id   6716658e31946d5cf6d3fb333ff0e1cb
#
_cell.length_a   1.000
_cell.length_b   1.000
_cell.length_c   1.000
_cell.angle_alpha   90.00
_cell.angle_beta   90.00
_cell.angle_gamma   90.00
#
_symmetry.space_group_name_H-M   'P 1'
#
loop_
_entity.id
_entity.type
_entity.pdbx_description
1 polymer ?
#
loop_
_entity_poly.entity_id
_entity_poly.type
_entity_poly.pdbx_seq_one_letter_code
_entity_poly.pdbx_strand_id
1 'polypeptide(L)'
;MKKPLLTFALLAAAATAHAAEHEVKMLDIGADKAPMVFEPAVLKIAPGDTVTFVPTNKGHNVESKLVPEGAETFKSELDAKYSVKLDKEGVYIYVCPPHSMMNMVGVIQVGEATNLDAVNSRVPKLEKRAMSNKGRLTRYIEQLGGESSDTPAATTETKPADTSATTTQPAAAENKAAAP
;
A
#
# COMPACT_ATOMS: atom_id res chain seq x y z
N MET A 1 28.99 -53.09 -28.31
CA MET A 1 27.94 -52.69 -27.35
C MET A 1 27.97 -51.17 -27.28
N LYS A 2 27.03 -50.47 -27.94
CA LYS A 2 26.96 -48.99 -27.98
C LYS A 2 25.94 -48.56 -26.94
N LYS A 3 26.37 -47.79 -25.92
CA LYS A 3 25.48 -47.21 -24.89
C LYS A 3 24.87 -45.91 -25.41
N PRO A 4 23.53 -45.71 -25.34
CA PRO A 4 22.93 -44.44 -25.70
C PRO A 4 23.12 -43.44 -24.57
N LEU A 5 23.64 -42.22 -24.87
CA LEU A 5 23.61 -41.07 -24.00
C LEU A 5 22.18 -40.51 -24.02
N LEU A 6 21.50 -40.57 -22.87
CA LEU A 6 20.25 -39.84 -22.66
C LEU A 6 20.59 -38.39 -22.30
N THR A 7 20.36 -37.50 -23.25
CA THR A 7 20.46 -36.05 -22.99
C THR A 7 19.16 -35.60 -22.32
N PHE A 8 19.24 -35.25 -21.03
CA PHE A 8 18.13 -34.68 -20.27
C PHE A 8 18.08 -33.15 -20.55
N ALA A 9 17.13 -32.74 -21.37
CA ALA A 9 16.90 -31.32 -21.64
C ALA A 9 16.13 -30.72 -20.45
N LEU A 10 16.84 -29.89 -19.66
CA LEU A 10 16.24 -29.13 -18.56
C LEU A 10 15.47 -27.95 -19.15
N LEU A 11 14.15 -28.06 -19.20
CA LEU A 11 13.26 -26.98 -19.63
C LEU A 11 13.13 -25.98 -18.46
N ALA A 12 13.88 -24.88 -18.50
CA ALA A 12 13.74 -23.77 -17.54
C ALA A 12 12.44 -23.01 -17.86
N ALA A 13 11.41 -23.20 -17.05
CA ALA A 13 10.22 -22.38 -17.08
C ALA A 13 10.57 -20.98 -16.56
N ALA A 14 10.67 -19.99 -17.44
CA ALA A 14 10.77 -18.59 -17.08
C ALA A 14 9.42 -18.16 -16.48
N ALA A 15 9.37 -18.04 -15.15
CA ALA A 15 8.25 -17.40 -14.47
C ALA A 15 8.27 -15.90 -14.83
N THR A 16 7.28 -15.41 -15.58
CA THR A 16 7.08 -14.00 -15.81
C THR A 16 6.61 -13.38 -14.50
N ALA A 17 7.50 -12.66 -13.81
CA ALA A 17 7.12 -11.86 -12.66
C ALA A 17 6.20 -10.71 -13.15
N HIS A 18 4.91 -10.81 -12.87
CA HIS A 18 3.96 -9.72 -13.06
C HIS A 18 4.13 -8.74 -11.90
N ALA A 19 4.30 -7.44 -12.22
CA ALA A 19 4.25 -6.38 -11.24
C ALA A 19 2.85 -6.33 -10.60
N ALA A 20 2.80 -6.41 -9.28
CA ALA A 20 1.54 -6.37 -8.54
C ALA A 20 1.15 -4.91 -8.21
N GLU A 21 -0.16 -4.70 -8.03
CA GLU A 21 -0.73 -3.44 -7.59
C GLU A 21 -1.16 -3.57 -6.13
N HIS A 22 -0.72 -2.63 -5.28
CA HIS A 22 -1.03 -2.57 -3.87
C HIS A 22 -1.72 -1.25 -3.54
N GLU A 23 -2.75 -1.28 -2.70
CA GLU A 23 -3.44 -0.07 -2.24
C GLU A 23 -3.10 0.21 -0.77
N VAL A 24 -2.83 1.49 -0.47
CA VAL A 24 -2.63 2.00 0.89
C VAL A 24 -3.62 3.14 1.10
N LYS A 25 -4.58 2.94 2.00
CA LYS A 25 -5.58 3.95 2.37
C LYS A 25 -5.00 4.95 3.36
N MET A 26 -5.39 6.20 3.22
CA MET A 26 -5.10 7.27 4.17
C MET A 26 -6.38 7.58 4.96
N LEU A 27 -6.36 7.33 6.28
CA LEU A 27 -7.54 7.29 7.14
C LEU A 27 -7.38 8.15 8.40
N ASP A 28 -8.48 8.82 8.77
CA ASP A 28 -8.58 9.47 10.09
C ASP A 28 -8.58 8.44 11.22
N ILE A 29 -9.28 7.31 11.01
CA ILE A 29 -9.39 6.19 11.96
C ILE A 29 -9.24 4.88 11.20
N GLY A 30 -8.27 4.07 11.61
CA GLY A 30 -8.04 2.73 11.07
C GLY A 30 -9.04 1.68 11.57
N ALA A 31 -8.96 0.49 11.03
CA ALA A 31 -9.82 -0.64 11.44
C ALA A 31 -9.60 -1.03 12.91
N ASP A 32 -8.38 -0.86 13.41
CA ASP A 32 -7.98 -1.07 14.81
C ASP A 32 -8.35 0.09 15.76
N LYS A 33 -9.09 1.10 15.26
CA LYS A 33 -9.44 2.35 15.95
C LYS A 33 -8.27 3.29 16.22
N ALA A 34 -7.09 3.02 15.66
CA ALA A 34 -5.96 3.93 15.75
C ALA A 34 -6.23 5.20 14.93
N PRO A 35 -5.94 6.40 15.48
CA PRO A 35 -6.13 7.65 14.75
C PRO A 35 -4.98 7.92 13.78
N MET A 36 -5.31 8.60 12.68
CA MET A 36 -4.37 9.08 11.65
C MET A 36 -3.41 7.97 11.21
N VAL A 37 -3.86 7.14 10.27
CA VAL A 37 -3.14 5.93 9.83
C VAL A 37 -3.09 5.81 8.32
N PHE A 38 -2.03 5.16 7.84
CA PHE A 38 -2.01 4.46 6.56
C PHE A 38 -2.46 3.01 6.80
N GLU A 39 -3.25 2.44 5.89
CA GLU A 39 -3.73 1.05 6.02
C GLU A 39 -3.65 0.32 4.67
N PRO A 40 -2.82 -0.75 4.59
CA PRO A 40 -1.93 -1.25 5.62
C PRO A 40 -0.79 -0.26 5.94
N ALA A 41 -0.32 -0.25 7.19
CA ALA A 41 0.77 0.62 7.63
C ALA A 41 2.16 0.03 7.35
N VAL A 42 2.24 -1.29 7.26
CA VAL A 42 3.44 -2.06 6.89
C VAL A 42 3.10 -2.92 5.68
N LEU A 43 3.90 -2.79 4.64
CA LEU A 43 3.70 -3.50 3.38
C LEU A 43 5.02 -4.14 2.94
N LYS A 44 4.99 -5.41 2.53
CA LYS A 44 6.12 -6.10 1.91
C LYS A 44 5.75 -6.43 0.48
N ILE A 45 6.56 -6.01 -0.48
CA ILE A 45 6.30 -6.12 -1.91
C ILE A 45 7.55 -6.56 -2.68
N ALA A 46 7.37 -6.95 -3.93
CA ALA A 46 8.46 -7.25 -4.85
C ALA A 46 8.98 -5.99 -5.56
N PRO A 47 10.25 -5.97 -5.99
CA PRO A 47 10.75 -4.93 -6.89
C PRO A 47 9.92 -4.87 -8.18
N GLY A 48 9.52 -3.66 -8.57
CA GLY A 48 8.69 -3.43 -9.75
C GLY A 48 7.19 -3.33 -9.47
N ASP A 49 6.75 -3.62 -8.26
CA ASP A 49 5.36 -3.43 -7.84
C ASP A 49 4.98 -1.95 -7.76
N THR A 50 3.70 -1.68 -7.90
CA THR A 50 3.13 -0.34 -7.79
C THR A 50 2.34 -0.21 -6.49
N VAL A 51 2.57 0.88 -5.76
CA VAL A 51 1.78 1.23 -4.58
C VAL A 51 0.94 2.45 -4.86
N THR A 52 -0.36 2.34 -4.65
CA THR A 52 -1.34 3.41 -4.83
C THR A 52 -1.85 3.90 -3.49
N PHE A 53 -1.57 5.15 -3.16
CA PHE A 53 -2.07 5.84 -1.96
C PHE A 53 -3.41 6.48 -2.25
N VAL A 54 -4.43 6.15 -1.44
CA VAL A 54 -5.81 6.59 -1.62
C VAL A 54 -6.26 7.41 -0.40
N PRO A 55 -6.53 8.73 -0.54
CA PRO A 55 -7.09 9.54 0.53
C PRO A 55 -8.57 9.18 0.73
N THR A 56 -8.84 8.23 1.64
CA THR A 56 -10.20 7.79 1.97
C THR A 56 -10.93 8.86 2.77
N ASN A 57 -10.20 9.54 3.66
CA ASN A 57 -10.65 10.78 4.30
C ASN A 57 -9.88 11.97 3.71
N LYS A 58 -10.41 13.18 3.87
CA LYS A 58 -9.77 14.42 3.41
C LYS A 58 -8.70 14.91 4.39
N GLY A 59 -7.80 15.75 3.89
CA GLY A 59 -6.71 16.32 4.68
C GLY A 59 -5.44 15.47 4.67
N HIS A 60 -5.35 14.48 3.79
CA HIS A 60 -4.21 13.58 3.73
C HIS A 60 -3.42 13.70 2.43
N ASN A 61 -2.12 13.48 2.56
CA ASN A 61 -1.21 13.23 1.46
C ASN A 61 -0.05 12.35 1.92
N VAL A 62 0.81 11.92 1.00
CA VAL A 62 1.95 11.07 1.31
C VAL A 62 3.25 11.76 0.88
N GLU A 63 4.30 11.62 1.69
CA GLU A 63 5.66 12.08 1.36
C GLU A 63 6.70 11.11 1.94
N SER A 64 7.62 10.62 1.09
CA SER A 64 8.73 9.78 1.53
C SER A 64 9.71 10.55 2.41
N LYS A 65 10.17 9.94 3.50
CA LYS A 65 11.15 10.50 4.46
C LYS A 65 12.45 9.72 4.51
N LEU A 66 12.43 8.49 4.02
CA LEU A 66 13.57 7.64 3.76
C LEU A 66 13.26 6.79 2.54
N VAL A 67 14.21 6.70 1.65
CA VAL A 67 14.20 5.76 0.52
C VAL A 67 15.57 5.06 0.43
N PRO A 68 15.67 3.88 -0.17
CA PRO A 68 16.95 3.23 -0.45
C PRO A 68 17.84 4.06 -1.35
N GLU A 69 19.14 3.78 -1.36
CA GLU A 69 20.09 4.43 -2.24
C GLU A 69 19.70 4.21 -3.72
N GLY A 70 19.72 5.30 -4.48
CA GLY A 70 19.35 5.29 -5.90
C GLY A 70 17.84 5.17 -6.17
N ALA A 71 16.99 5.17 -5.14
CA ALA A 71 15.55 5.31 -5.30
C ALA A 71 15.13 6.78 -5.34
N GLU A 72 14.09 7.05 -6.11
CA GLU A 72 13.50 8.39 -6.16
C GLU A 72 12.61 8.65 -4.93
N THR A 73 12.64 9.88 -4.44
CA THR A 73 11.68 10.34 -3.42
C THR A 73 10.32 10.62 -4.06
N PHE A 74 9.25 10.45 -3.29
CA PHE A 74 7.90 10.69 -3.79
C PHE A 74 7.08 11.56 -2.84
N LYS A 75 6.13 12.27 -3.43
CA LYS A 75 5.18 13.13 -2.72
C LYS A 75 3.91 13.28 -3.55
N SER A 76 2.74 13.21 -2.90
CA SER A 76 1.48 13.55 -3.54
C SER A 76 1.00 14.95 -3.19
N GLU A 77 0.11 15.49 -3.99
CA GLU A 77 -0.72 16.63 -3.61
C GLU A 77 -1.71 16.23 -2.52
N LEU A 78 -2.23 17.24 -1.80
CA LEU A 78 -3.24 17.02 -0.77
C LEU A 78 -4.52 16.45 -1.40
N ASP A 79 -5.07 15.42 -0.76
CA ASP A 79 -6.31 14.75 -1.18
C ASP A 79 -6.27 14.12 -2.60
N ALA A 80 -5.09 13.98 -3.17
CA ALA A 80 -4.90 13.34 -4.45
C ALA A 80 -4.55 11.85 -4.31
N LYS A 81 -5.21 10.99 -5.11
CA LYS A 81 -4.75 9.61 -5.32
C LYS A 81 -3.39 9.64 -6.01
N TYR A 82 -2.44 8.85 -5.51
CA TYR A 82 -1.07 8.86 -6.00
C TYR A 82 -0.53 7.45 -6.12
N SER A 83 0.05 7.12 -7.28
CA SER A 83 0.67 5.83 -7.54
C SER A 83 2.17 6.00 -7.77
N VAL A 84 2.95 5.10 -7.21
CA VAL A 84 4.40 5.05 -7.38
C VAL A 84 4.86 3.61 -7.61
N LYS A 85 5.68 3.41 -8.63
CA LYS A 85 6.36 2.15 -8.88
C LYS A 85 7.65 2.11 -8.08
N LEU A 86 7.92 1.01 -7.37
CA LEU A 86 9.07 0.87 -6.50
C LEU A 86 9.98 -0.24 -7.01
N ASP A 87 11.06 0.15 -7.69
CA ASP A 87 11.99 -0.78 -8.34
C ASP A 87 13.22 -1.10 -7.48
N LYS A 88 13.56 -0.28 -6.47
CA LYS A 88 14.76 -0.45 -5.65
C LYS A 88 14.47 -1.18 -4.38
N GLU A 89 15.22 -2.25 -4.12
CA GLU A 89 15.14 -3.01 -2.88
C GLU A 89 15.54 -2.18 -1.66
N GLY A 90 14.87 -2.42 -0.56
CA GLY A 90 15.11 -1.77 0.71
C GLY A 90 13.84 -1.29 1.39
N VAL A 91 14.00 -0.56 2.47
CA VAL A 91 12.93 -0.02 3.30
C VAL A 91 12.68 1.44 2.96
N TYR A 92 11.43 1.75 2.66
CA TYR A 92 10.91 3.10 2.46
C TYR A 92 10.09 3.50 3.68
N ILE A 93 10.33 4.71 4.21
CA ILE A 93 9.51 5.31 5.27
C ILE A 93 8.82 6.53 4.70
N TYR A 94 7.52 6.65 4.90
CA TYR A 94 6.72 7.77 4.44
C TYR A 94 5.80 8.27 5.54
N VAL A 95 5.35 9.52 5.43
CA VAL A 95 4.48 10.19 6.40
C VAL A 95 3.36 10.91 5.68
N CYS A 96 2.29 11.23 6.42
CA CYS A 96 1.36 12.29 6.04
C CYS A 96 1.88 13.61 6.63
N PRO A 97 2.36 14.57 5.82
CA PRO A 97 2.90 15.84 6.32
C PRO A 97 1.99 16.60 7.28
N PRO A 98 0.68 16.81 7.01
CA PRO A 98 -0.23 17.46 7.94
C PRO A 98 -0.34 16.77 9.30
N HIS A 99 -0.24 15.43 9.32
CA HIS A 99 -0.43 14.62 10.52
C HIS A 99 0.87 13.97 11.05
N SER A 100 2.04 14.49 10.63
CA SER A 100 3.34 13.96 11.06
C SER A 100 3.56 14.06 12.58
N MET A 101 3.04 15.10 13.22
CA MET A 101 3.08 15.26 14.69
C MET A 101 2.18 14.22 15.39
N MET A 102 1.19 13.68 14.72
CA MET A 102 0.36 12.57 15.21
C MET A 102 0.94 11.19 14.87
N ASN A 103 2.16 11.18 14.34
CA ASN A 103 2.87 9.97 13.89
C ASN A 103 2.08 9.18 12.85
N MET A 104 1.43 9.88 11.89
CA MET A 104 0.84 9.26 10.73
C MET A 104 1.96 8.88 9.76
N VAL A 105 2.39 7.64 9.85
CA VAL A 105 3.57 7.09 9.19
C VAL A 105 3.29 5.70 8.68
N GLY A 106 3.96 5.30 7.61
CA GLY A 106 3.93 3.93 7.10
C GLY A 106 5.29 3.49 6.58
N VAL A 107 5.41 2.21 6.33
CA VAL A 107 6.65 1.55 5.93
C VAL A 107 6.37 0.58 4.78
N ILE A 108 7.20 0.62 3.75
CA ILE A 108 7.19 -0.37 2.68
C ILE A 108 8.57 -1.02 2.64
N GLN A 109 8.63 -2.34 2.66
CA GLN A 109 9.82 -3.11 2.31
C GLN A 109 9.65 -3.64 0.90
N VAL A 110 10.59 -3.32 0.03
CA VAL A 110 10.69 -3.84 -1.33
C VAL A 110 11.81 -4.87 -1.34
N GLY A 111 11.51 -6.13 -1.65
CA GLY A 111 12.50 -7.20 -1.63
C GLY A 111 13.27 -7.27 -0.33
N GLU A 112 14.60 -7.29 -0.41
CA GLU A 112 15.50 -7.33 0.75
C GLU A 112 15.65 -5.95 1.41
N ALA A 113 15.76 -5.92 2.74
CA ALA A 113 15.94 -4.69 3.53
C ALA A 113 17.41 -4.21 3.50
N THR A 114 17.87 -3.69 2.36
CA THR A 114 19.28 -3.38 2.09
C THR A 114 19.82 -2.14 2.83
N ASN A 115 18.97 -1.31 3.43
CA ASN A 115 19.31 0.00 4.01
C ASN A 115 18.98 0.12 5.52
N LEU A 116 19.06 -0.97 6.27
CA LEU A 116 18.69 -1.01 7.71
C LEU A 116 19.47 0.00 8.57
N ASP A 117 20.74 0.30 8.27
CA ASP A 117 21.53 1.29 9.02
C ASP A 117 20.92 2.70 8.85
N ALA A 118 20.48 3.03 7.65
CA ALA A 118 19.78 4.30 7.36
C ALA A 118 18.43 4.35 8.09
N VAL A 119 17.69 3.23 8.11
CA VAL A 119 16.42 3.09 8.86
C VAL A 119 16.66 3.33 10.34
N ASN A 120 17.62 2.61 10.96
CA ASN A 120 17.95 2.71 12.37
C ASN A 120 18.39 4.14 12.77
N SER A 121 19.06 4.85 11.89
CA SER A 121 19.43 6.25 12.07
C SER A 121 18.24 7.22 11.91
N ARG A 122 17.27 6.90 11.05
CA ARG A 122 16.15 7.77 10.69
C ARG A 122 14.98 7.68 11.69
N VAL A 123 14.65 6.47 12.12
CA VAL A 123 13.50 6.20 13.01
C VAL A 123 13.50 7.06 14.27
N PRO A 124 14.58 7.16 15.07
CA PRO A 124 14.58 7.98 16.26
C PRO A 124 14.33 9.47 15.99
N LYS A 125 14.79 9.96 14.83
CA LYS A 125 14.61 11.37 14.42
C LYS A 125 13.16 11.68 14.07
N LEU A 126 12.45 10.74 13.47
CA LEU A 126 11.02 10.87 13.16
C LEU A 126 10.17 10.72 14.42
N GLU A 127 10.44 9.72 15.25
CA GLU A 127 9.75 9.48 16.52
C GLU A 127 9.87 10.67 17.49
N LYS A 128 11.02 11.33 17.52
CA LYS A 128 11.23 12.53 18.36
C LYS A 128 10.28 13.68 18.00
N ARG A 129 9.82 13.76 16.76
CA ARG A 129 8.89 14.80 16.29
C ARG A 129 7.44 14.48 16.63
N ALA A 130 7.12 13.22 16.91
CA ALA A 130 5.78 12.80 17.24
C ALA A 130 5.36 13.31 18.61
N MET A 131 4.22 13.99 18.67
CA MET A 131 3.59 14.42 19.92
C MET A 131 2.63 13.35 20.45
N SER A 132 1.98 12.60 19.56
CA SER A 132 1.11 11.47 19.90
C SER A 132 1.53 10.21 19.15
N ASN A 133 0.99 9.06 19.54
CA ASN A 133 1.28 7.74 18.98
C ASN A 133 2.79 7.41 18.94
N LYS A 134 3.52 7.82 19.95
CA LYS A 134 4.96 7.57 20.08
C LYS A 134 5.27 6.07 20.02
N GLY A 135 6.38 5.72 19.35
CA GLY A 135 6.80 4.34 19.14
C GLY A 135 6.03 3.61 18.03
N ARG A 136 5.11 4.28 17.32
CA ARG A 136 4.36 3.66 16.21
C ARG A 136 5.30 3.21 15.10
N LEU A 137 6.18 4.08 14.63
CA LEU A 137 7.14 3.76 13.59
C LEU A 137 8.10 2.65 14.03
N THR A 138 8.58 2.69 15.27
CA THR A 138 9.44 1.65 15.84
C THR A 138 8.77 0.28 15.74
N ARG A 139 7.50 0.16 16.18
CA ARG A 139 6.75 -1.10 16.07
C ARG A 139 6.56 -1.57 14.63
N TYR A 140 6.39 -0.65 13.68
CA TYR A 140 6.27 -0.99 12.26
C TYR A 140 7.58 -1.53 11.68
N ILE A 141 8.72 -0.98 12.10
CA ILE A 141 10.03 -1.51 11.70
C ILE A 141 10.29 -2.89 12.33
N GLU A 142 9.91 -3.10 13.59
CA GLU A 142 10.01 -4.40 14.24
C GLU A 142 9.21 -5.49 13.51
N GLN A 143 8.05 -5.15 12.94
CA GLN A 143 7.26 -6.07 12.12
C GLN A 143 7.96 -6.49 10.81
N LEU A 144 8.89 -5.70 10.28
CA LEU A 144 9.68 -6.10 9.12
C LEU A 144 10.69 -7.21 9.45
N GLY A 145 11.25 -7.20 10.66
CA GLY A 145 12.19 -8.21 11.15
C GLY A 145 11.54 -9.51 11.66
N GLY A 146 10.24 -9.46 11.97
CA GLY A 146 9.44 -10.65 12.28
C GLY A 146 9.02 -11.35 10.98
N GLU A 147 9.18 -12.67 10.93
CA GLU A 147 8.76 -13.53 9.83
C GLU A 147 7.25 -13.36 9.60
N SER A 148 6.88 -12.56 8.62
CA SER A 148 5.49 -12.40 8.25
C SER A 148 5.08 -13.52 7.30
N SER A 149 4.48 -14.55 7.85
CA SER A 149 3.56 -15.43 7.15
C SER A 149 2.19 -14.75 7.12
N ASP A 150 1.99 -13.79 6.20
CA ASP A 150 0.67 -13.41 5.73
C ASP A 150 0.84 -12.64 4.43
N THR A 151 0.93 -13.39 3.34
CA THR A 151 0.60 -12.91 2.01
C THR A 151 -0.93 -12.90 1.95
N PRO A 152 -1.61 -11.76 1.85
CA PRO A 152 -2.99 -11.76 1.44
C PRO A 152 -3.02 -12.22 -0.02
N ALA A 153 -3.54 -13.41 -0.22
CA ALA A 153 -3.86 -13.91 -1.55
C ALA A 153 -4.68 -12.84 -2.29
N ALA A 154 -4.19 -12.47 -3.46
CA ALA A 154 -4.96 -11.69 -4.43
C ALA A 154 -6.27 -12.45 -4.70
N THR A 155 -7.35 -11.99 -4.13
CA THR A 155 -8.68 -12.45 -4.47
C THR A 155 -9.03 -11.82 -5.81
N THR A 156 -8.85 -12.59 -6.85
CA THR A 156 -9.38 -12.32 -8.17
C THR A 156 -10.90 -12.46 -8.07
N GLU A 157 -11.62 -11.40 -7.77
CA GLU A 157 -13.05 -11.37 -7.99
C GLU A 157 -13.33 -11.22 -9.47
N THR A 158 -13.55 -12.37 -10.08
CA THR A 158 -14.19 -12.48 -11.38
C THR A 158 -15.66 -12.09 -11.22
N LYS A 159 -16.00 -10.90 -11.71
CA LYS A 159 -17.40 -10.47 -11.83
C LYS A 159 -18.13 -11.36 -12.83
N PRO A 160 -19.21 -12.05 -12.49
CA PRO A 160 -20.13 -12.61 -13.48
C PRO A 160 -20.95 -11.46 -14.07
N ALA A 161 -20.89 -11.34 -15.37
CA ALA A 161 -21.89 -10.62 -16.13
C ALA A 161 -23.19 -11.43 -16.06
N ASP A 162 -24.27 -10.84 -15.64
CA ASP A 162 -25.58 -11.34 -15.97
C ASP A 162 -26.46 -10.25 -16.54
N THR A 163 -27.10 -10.68 -17.58
CA THR A 163 -27.88 -10.01 -18.62
C THR A 163 -29.34 -10.03 -18.24
N SER A 164 -30.05 -8.94 -18.59
CA SER A 164 -31.50 -8.89 -18.91
C SER A 164 -32.49 -8.92 -17.74
N ALA A 165 -33.40 -8.08 -17.72
CA ALA A 165 -34.49 -7.68 -18.55
C ALA A 165 -35.46 -6.79 -17.76
N THR A 166 -35.82 -5.70 -18.35
CA THR A 166 -37.16 -5.30 -18.79
C THR A 166 -38.29 -5.20 -17.75
N THR A 167 -38.83 -3.99 -17.76
CA THR A 167 -40.25 -3.69 -17.74
C THR A 167 -40.89 -3.27 -16.43
N THR A 168 -41.27 -2.04 -16.41
CA THR A 168 -42.60 -1.44 -16.31
C THR A 168 -42.70 -0.38 -15.23
N GLN A 169 -42.81 0.85 -15.75
CA GLN A 169 -43.47 1.95 -15.06
C GLN A 169 -44.98 1.78 -15.18
N PRO A 170 -45.77 2.19 -14.20
CA PRO A 170 -46.58 3.38 -14.46
C PRO A 170 -46.64 4.38 -13.28
N ALA A 171 -46.43 5.61 -13.61
CA ALA A 171 -47.37 6.74 -13.69
C ALA A 171 -48.10 7.16 -12.39
N ALA A 172 -47.74 8.39 -12.01
CA ALA A 172 -48.60 9.48 -11.57
C ALA A 172 -49.52 9.35 -10.37
N ALA A 173 -49.27 10.21 -9.40
CA ALA A 173 -50.36 10.99 -8.83
C ALA A 173 -49.80 12.29 -8.22
N GLU A 174 -50.22 13.35 -8.82
CA GLU A 174 -50.26 14.78 -8.44
C GLU A 174 -51.01 14.95 -7.11
N ASN A 175 -50.56 15.84 -6.24
CA ASN A 175 -51.41 16.72 -5.42
C ASN A 175 -50.56 17.82 -4.77
N LYS A 176 -50.61 18.95 -5.22
CA LYS A 176 -51.22 20.26 -5.18
C LYS A 176 -51.47 20.84 -3.77
N ALA A 177 -50.77 21.99 -3.54
CA ALA A 177 -51.16 23.21 -2.84
C ALA A 177 -51.42 23.13 -1.30
N ALA A 178 -51.02 24.09 -0.50
CA ALA A 178 -51.12 25.55 -0.59
C ALA A 178 -50.34 26.17 0.59
N ALA A 179 -49.86 27.38 0.37
CA ALA A 179 -49.52 28.38 1.36
C ALA A 179 -50.81 28.95 2.02
N PRO A 180 -50.75 29.75 3.09
CA PRO A 180 -50.11 31.08 3.04
C PRO A 180 -48.90 31.23 3.95
#